data_be857442d2df709e83ed704c8d0fc306
#
_entry.id   be857442d2df709e83ed704c8d0fc306
#
_cell.length_a   1.000
_cell.length_b   1.000
_cell.length_c   1.000
_cell.angle_alpha   90.00
_cell.angle_beta   90.00
_cell.angle_gamma   90.00
#
_symmetry.space_group_name_H-M   'P 1'
#
loop_
_entity.id
_entity.type
_entity.pdbx_description
1 polymer ?
#
loop_
_entity_poly.entity_id
_entity_poly.type
_entity_poly.pdbx_seq_one_letter_code
_entity_poly.pdbx_strand_id
1 'polypeptide(L)'
;FGYEPAGLRAEYTITPDNLRHMTAAHKLALTAAPADPTDTAETAALLAIQNSRTVHGVYTAQDFHTVAVSWDGRLLVLRGGGEVVGFCITSDTGRIGELALRDESLLYDALCAVQQYLGCDVLTLPCAGWDTARMQEVGPLYDRFALFADDKYQVFDYPAVAAFFLQAKAAQRPLPDGRLTLSVDGVQPFALTLQNGRADAAPCDTADYNLTHAEAMALLFSPEGLIRPQVAAPVGWLPLPLYVDSPDKC
;
A
#
# COMPACT_ATOMS: atom_id res chain seq x y z
N PHE A 1 12.58 -22.02 -2.18
CA PHE A 1 13.23 -20.72 -1.93
C PHE A 1 12.53 -19.89 -0.84
N GLY A 2 11.46 -20.37 -0.18
CA GLY A 2 10.79 -19.68 0.93
C GLY A 2 9.95 -18.47 0.56
N TYR A 3 9.59 -18.28 -0.70
CA TYR A 3 8.64 -17.25 -1.14
C TYR A 3 7.23 -17.80 -1.12
N GLU A 4 6.34 -17.12 -0.38
CA GLU A 4 4.93 -17.50 -0.24
C GLU A 4 4.01 -16.37 -0.69
N PRO A 5 2.86 -16.70 -1.31
CA PRO A 5 1.84 -15.71 -1.62
C PRO A 5 1.35 -15.04 -0.34
N ALA A 6 1.39 -13.72 -0.30
CA ALA A 6 0.94 -12.97 0.88
C ALA A 6 0.43 -11.58 0.48
N GLY A 7 -0.14 -10.88 1.45
CA GLY A 7 -0.75 -9.60 1.24
C GLY A 7 -2.14 -9.71 0.58
N LEU A 8 -2.80 -8.58 0.48
CA LEU A 8 -4.08 -8.45 -0.21
C LEU A 8 -4.05 -7.16 -1.03
N ARG A 9 -4.23 -7.28 -2.33
CA ARG A 9 -4.35 -6.17 -3.26
C ARG A 9 -5.75 -6.14 -3.86
N ALA A 10 -6.38 -5.00 -3.76
CA ALA A 10 -7.55 -4.66 -4.56
C ALA A 10 -7.07 -4.01 -5.87
N GLU A 11 -7.66 -4.35 -6.98
CA GLU A 11 -7.40 -3.74 -8.27
C GLU A 11 -8.70 -3.22 -8.87
N TYR A 12 -8.70 -1.93 -9.16
CA TYR A 12 -9.85 -1.21 -9.70
C TYR A 12 -9.59 -0.88 -11.17
N THR A 13 -10.52 -1.26 -12.03
CA THR A 13 -10.55 -0.85 -13.43
C THR A 13 -11.47 0.34 -13.57
N ILE A 14 -10.98 1.42 -14.14
CA ILE A 14 -11.67 2.72 -14.24
C ILE A 14 -11.64 3.18 -15.69
N THR A 15 -12.80 3.47 -16.27
CA THR A 15 -12.92 3.96 -17.64
C THR A 15 -13.18 5.47 -17.67
N PRO A 16 -12.81 6.16 -18.77
CA PRO A 16 -13.15 7.57 -18.96
C PRO A 16 -14.66 7.81 -18.93
N ASP A 17 -15.43 6.81 -19.31
CA ASP A 17 -16.89 6.89 -19.32
C ASP A 17 -17.43 7.04 -17.92
N ASN A 18 -16.99 6.20 -17.00
CA ASN A 18 -17.39 6.29 -15.60
C ASN A 18 -16.90 7.60 -14.95
N LEU A 19 -15.67 8.02 -15.21
CA LEU A 19 -15.17 9.31 -14.71
C LEU A 19 -16.03 10.48 -15.18
N ARG A 20 -16.50 10.50 -16.44
CA ARG A 20 -17.40 11.55 -16.96
C ARG A 20 -18.74 11.63 -16.23
N HIS A 21 -19.24 10.52 -15.72
CA HIS A 21 -20.49 10.50 -14.97
C HIS A 21 -20.34 10.91 -13.51
N MET A 22 -19.12 10.93 -12.99
CA MET A 22 -18.83 11.19 -11.58
C MET A 22 -18.37 12.64 -11.29
N THR A 23 -18.80 13.61 -12.12
CA THR A 23 -18.38 15.01 -12.02
C THR A 23 -18.67 15.66 -10.66
N ALA A 24 -19.63 15.13 -9.89
CA ALA A 24 -19.89 15.58 -8.52
C ALA A 24 -18.71 15.35 -7.56
N ALA A 25 -17.77 14.45 -7.90
CA ALA A 25 -16.54 14.22 -7.15
C ALA A 25 -15.43 15.25 -7.45
N HIS A 26 -15.61 16.09 -8.49
CA HIS A 26 -14.64 17.14 -8.86
C HIS A 26 -14.48 18.17 -7.76
N LYS A 27 -13.24 18.44 -7.34
CA LYS A 27 -12.88 19.42 -6.32
C LYS A 27 -11.90 20.47 -6.85
N LEU A 28 -10.91 20.03 -7.62
CA LEU A 28 -9.82 20.87 -8.08
C LEU A 28 -9.34 20.42 -9.46
N ALA A 29 -9.26 21.34 -10.41
CA ALA A 29 -8.65 21.02 -11.70
C ALA A 29 -7.17 20.68 -11.53
N LEU A 30 -6.81 19.43 -11.84
CA LEU A 30 -5.44 18.95 -11.81
C LEU A 30 -4.88 18.81 -13.22
N THR A 31 -3.57 18.92 -13.31
CA THR A 31 -2.79 18.59 -14.51
C THR A 31 -1.76 17.53 -14.16
N ALA A 32 -1.49 16.61 -15.10
CA ALA A 32 -0.41 15.63 -15.03
C ALA A 32 0.66 15.99 -16.08
N ALA A 33 1.91 15.93 -15.68
CA ALA A 33 3.07 16.12 -16.55
C ALA A 33 4.23 15.22 -16.13
N PRO A 34 5.19 14.87 -17.01
CA PRO A 34 6.39 14.19 -16.57
C PRO A 34 7.12 14.98 -15.49
N ALA A 35 7.59 14.31 -14.46
CA ALA A 35 8.41 14.93 -13.43
C ALA A 35 9.81 15.26 -13.99
N ASP A 36 10.34 16.41 -13.63
CA ASP A 36 11.69 16.84 -14.02
C ASP A 36 12.71 16.41 -12.95
N PRO A 37 13.59 15.44 -13.23
CA PRO A 37 14.61 15.01 -12.29
C PRO A 37 15.64 16.10 -11.94
N THR A 38 15.70 17.19 -12.70
CA THR A 38 16.59 18.32 -12.45
C THR A 38 15.94 19.41 -11.58
N ASP A 39 14.62 19.41 -11.44
CA ASP A 39 13.90 20.32 -10.55
C ASP A 39 13.95 19.81 -9.10
N THR A 40 14.87 20.35 -8.34
CA THR A 40 15.09 19.97 -6.93
C THR A 40 13.91 20.36 -6.02
N ALA A 41 13.18 21.43 -6.35
CA ALA A 41 12.02 21.87 -5.57
C ALA A 41 10.81 20.92 -5.82
N GLU A 42 10.59 20.53 -7.08
CA GLU A 42 9.60 19.51 -7.43
C GLU A 42 9.92 18.19 -6.75
N THR A 43 11.15 17.69 -6.87
CA THR A 43 11.59 16.44 -6.24
C THR A 43 11.39 16.46 -4.72
N ALA A 44 11.72 17.57 -4.06
CA ALA A 44 11.52 17.72 -2.61
C ALA A 44 10.02 17.66 -2.24
N ALA A 45 9.13 18.26 -3.05
CA ALA A 45 7.70 18.20 -2.84
C ALA A 45 7.14 16.77 -3.03
N LEU A 46 7.61 16.04 -4.05
CA LEU A 46 7.22 14.64 -4.29
C LEU A 46 7.66 13.74 -3.13
N LEU A 47 8.89 13.89 -2.64
CA LEU A 47 9.39 13.15 -1.48
C LEU A 47 8.64 13.48 -0.20
N ALA A 48 8.24 14.75 0.00
CA ALA A 48 7.43 15.12 1.15
C ALA A 48 6.07 14.41 1.14
N ILE A 49 5.44 14.26 -0.04
CA ILE A 49 4.21 13.50 -0.21
C ILE A 49 4.45 12.00 0.05
N GLN A 50 5.51 11.43 -0.52
CA GLN A 50 5.89 10.03 -0.29
C GLN A 50 6.06 9.74 1.21
N ASN A 51 6.84 10.55 1.89
CA ASN A 51 7.15 10.39 3.32
C ASN A 51 5.96 10.68 4.26
N SER A 52 4.88 11.27 3.78
CA SER A 52 3.66 11.49 4.57
C SER A 52 2.76 10.25 4.64
N ARG A 53 3.01 9.24 3.80
CA ARG A 53 2.21 8.02 3.77
C ARG A 53 2.54 7.11 4.97
N THR A 54 1.56 6.36 5.43
CA THR A 54 1.70 5.45 6.58
C THR A 54 2.72 4.34 6.31
N VAL A 55 2.73 3.80 5.09
CA VAL A 55 3.68 2.79 4.62
C VAL A 55 4.26 3.28 3.30
N HIS A 56 5.57 3.42 3.23
CA HIS A 56 6.25 3.93 2.03
C HIS A 56 7.71 3.48 2.00
N GLY A 57 8.29 3.44 0.79
CA GLY A 57 9.73 3.32 0.60
C GLY A 57 10.46 4.60 1.04
N VAL A 58 11.64 4.46 1.59
CA VAL A 58 12.50 5.59 1.98
C VAL A 58 13.53 5.83 0.90
N TYR A 59 13.51 6.99 0.27
CA TYR A 59 14.38 7.32 -0.85
C TYR A 59 15.20 8.58 -0.61
N THR A 60 16.40 8.61 -1.21
CA THR A 60 17.05 9.89 -1.52
C THR A 60 16.41 10.53 -2.75
N ALA A 61 16.67 11.81 -2.99
CA ALA A 61 16.16 12.50 -4.17
C ALA A 61 16.60 11.82 -5.49
N GLN A 62 17.81 11.30 -5.53
CA GLN A 62 18.36 10.60 -6.69
C GLN A 62 17.70 9.23 -6.89
N ASP A 63 17.53 8.47 -5.81
CA ASP A 63 16.96 7.12 -5.88
C ASP A 63 15.49 7.15 -6.26
N PHE A 64 14.73 8.14 -5.77
CA PHE A 64 13.30 8.27 -6.05
C PHE A 64 12.99 8.29 -7.55
N HIS A 65 13.66 9.15 -8.31
CA HIS A 65 13.47 9.19 -9.77
C HIS A 65 13.93 7.90 -10.45
N THR A 66 15.05 7.32 -10.00
CA THR A 66 15.58 6.08 -10.58
C THR A 66 14.62 4.91 -10.38
N VAL A 67 14.08 4.76 -9.17
CA VAL A 67 13.11 3.71 -8.85
C VAL A 67 11.80 3.92 -9.58
N ALA A 68 11.29 5.17 -9.60
CA ALA A 68 10.02 5.50 -10.24
C ALA A 68 9.97 5.18 -11.74
N VAL A 69 11.11 5.31 -12.45
CA VAL A 69 11.19 4.99 -13.89
C VAL A 69 11.71 3.58 -14.17
N SER A 70 12.01 2.80 -13.13
CA SER A 70 12.35 1.39 -13.31
C SER A 70 11.15 0.61 -13.86
N TRP A 71 11.40 -0.51 -14.51
CA TRP A 71 10.34 -1.38 -15.06
C TRP A 71 9.38 -0.69 -16.03
N ASP A 72 9.92 0.19 -16.91
CA ASP A 72 9.15 0.97 -17.90
C ASP A 72 8.11 1.90 -17.27
N GLY A 73 8.30 2.30 -16.01
CA GLY A 73 7.48 3.26 -15.30
C GLY A 73 7.69 4.69 -15.81
N ARG A 74 6.65 5.51 -15.72
CA ARG A 74 6.70 6.97 -15.91
C ARG A 74 6.30 7.65 -14.63
N LEU A 75 7.13 8.55 -14.14
CA LEU A 75 6.80 9.41 -13.02
C LEU A 75 6.10 10.68 -13.53
N LEU A 76 4.85 10.84 -13.14
CA LEU A 76 4.06 12.03 -13.42
C LEU A 76 3.89 12.85 -12.15
N VAL A 77 4.14 14.15 -12.23
CA VAL A 77 3.76 15.12 -11.19
C VAL A 77 2.32 15.56 -11.41
N LEU A 78 1.56 15.63 -10.33
CA LEU A 78 0.18 16.14 -10.31
C LEU A 78 0.17 17.53 -9.68
N ARG A 79 -0.36 18.51 -10.41
CA ARG A 79 -0.41 19.90 -9.96
C ARG A 79 -1.83 20.44 -9.96
N GLY A 80 -2.16 21.20 -8.92
CA GLY A 80 -3.42 21.95 -8.80
C GLY A 80 -3.14 23.36 -8.34
N GLY A 81 -3.66 24.36 -9.04
CA GLY A 81 -3.39 25.77 -8.72
C GLY A 81 -1.92 26.18 -8.77
N GLY A 82 -1.08 25.45 -9.52
CA GLY A 82 0.37 25.64 -9.61
C GLY A 82 1.20 24.88 -8.55
N GLU A 83 0.58 24.31 -7.54
CA GLU A 83 1.26 23.53 -6.49
C GLU A 83 1.32 22.03 -6.82
N VAL A 84 2.37 21.36 -6.35
CA VAL A 84 2.46 19.90 -6.38
C VAL A 84 1.52 19.33 -5.32
N VAL A 85 0.53 18.54 -5.76
CA VAL A 85 -0.48 17.92 -4.89
C VAL A 85 -0.38 16.41 -4.86
N GLY A 86 0.41 15.80 -5.74
CA GLY A 86 0.59 14.37 -5.82
C GLY A 86 1.55 13.94 -6.90
N PHE A 87 1.73 12.64 -7.02
CA PHE A 87 2.42 12.01 -8.14
C PHE A 87 1.76 10.68 -8.53
N CYS A 88 2.04 10.24 -9.75
CA CYS A 88 1.62 8.94 -10.25
C CYS A 88 2.79 8.27 -10.97
N ILE A 89 3.07 7.02 -10.59
CA ILE A 89 3.96 6.15 -11.35
C ILE A 89 3.08 5.22 -12.17
N THR A 90 3.21 5.26 -13.48
CA THR A 90 2.31 4.55 -14.38
C THR A 90 3.05 4.02 -15.61
N SER A 91 2.49 3.01 -16.28
CA SER A 91 2.90 2.59 -17.62
C SER A 91 2.11 3.31 -18.71
N ASP A 92 2.55 3.22 -19.95
CA ASP A 92 1.85 3.76 -21.12
C ASP A 92 0.46 3.14 -21.34
N THR A 93 0.22 1.96 -20.76
CA THR A 93 -1.05 1.23 -20.91
C THR A 93 -2.10 1.65 -19.87
N GLY A 94 -1.82 2.65 -19.04
CA GLY A 94 -2.74 3.09 -17.97
C GLY A 94 -2.70 2.24 -16.71
N ARG A 95 -1.73 1.33 -16.56
CA ARG A 95 -1.51 0.62 -15.31
C ARG A 95 -0.77 1.52 -14.34
N ILE A 96 -1.42 1.89 -13.26
CA ILE A 96 -0.85 2.67 -12.17
C ILE A 96 -0.05 1.72 -11.29
N GLY A 97 1.22 1.99 -11.09
CA GLY A 97 2.08 1.28 -10.13
C GLY A 97 1.95 1.88 -8.73
N GLU A 98 1.90 3.22 -8.69
CA GLU A 98 1.74 3.99 -7.45
C GLU A 98 1.02 5.30 -7.73
N LEU A 99 0.13 5.71 -6.86
CA LEU A 99 -0.51 7.01 -6.86
C LEU A 99 -0.46 7.56 -5.42
N ALA A 100 0.21 8.67 -5.22
CA ALA A 100 0.30 9.32 -3.92
C ALA A 100 -0.24 10.75 -4.01
N LEU A 101 -1.11 11.10 -3.07
CA LEU A 101 -1.76 12.40 -3.01
C LEU A 101 -1.53 13.03 -1.63
N ARG A 102 -1.40 14.35 -1.59
CA ARG A 102 -1.38 15.10 -0.33
C ARG A 102 -2.74 15.04 0.38
N ASP A 103 -3.81 14.94 -0.38
CA ASP A 103 -5.19 14.82 0.08
C ASP A 103 -5.90 13.76 -0.79
N GLU A 104 -6.26 12.63 -0.19
CA GLU A 104 -6.94 11.52 -0.88
C GLU A 104 -8.27 11.93 -1.49
N SER A 105 -8.89 12.98 -1.01
CA SER A 105 -10.13 13.50 -1.58
C SER A 105 -9.97 14.07 -3.00
N LEU A 106 -8.74 14.24 -3.49
CA LEU A 106 -8.42 14.63 -4.87
C LEU A 106 -8.29 13.43 -5.82
N LEU A 107 -8.60 12.21 -5.36
CA LEU A 107 -8.42 10.99 -6.15
C LEU A 107 -9.12 11.04 -7.49
N TYR A 108 -10.37 11.51 -7.53
CA TYR A 108 -11.12 11.67 -8.78
C TYR A 108 -10.38 12.58 -9.77
N ASP A 109 -9.96 13.76 -9.32
CA ASP A 109 -9.29 14.76 -10.16
C ASP A 109 -7.93 14.26 -10.64
N ALA A 110 -7.20 13.52 -9.77
CA ALA A 110 -5.93 12.90 -10.12
C ALA A 110 -6.10 11.83 -11.23
N LEU A 111 -7.10 10.97 -11.11
CA LEU A 111 -7.40 9.95 -12.13
C LEU A 111 -7.80 10.59 -13.47
N CYS A 112 -8.61 11.66 -13.45
CA CYS A 112 -8.95 12.43 -14.64
C CYS A 112 -7.71 13.02 -15.31
N ALA A 113 -6.80 13.64 -14.53
CA ALA A 113 -5.58 14.23 -15.05
C ALA A 113 -4.64 13.19 -15.66
N VAL A 114 -4.45 12.04 -14.98
CA VAL A 114 -3.62 10.94 -15.49
C VAL A 114 -4.22 10.33 -16.75
N GLN A 115 -5.52 10.07 -16.77
CA GLN A 115 -6.22 9.53 -17.93
C GLN A 115 -6.12 10.49 -19.14
N GLN A 116 -6.32 11.78 -18.92
CA GLN A 116 -6.17 12.80 -19.97
C GLN A 116 -4.75 12.87 -20.51
N TYR A 117 -3.74 12.80 -19.63
CA TYR A 117 -2.33 12.81 -20.04
C TYR A 117 -1.95 11.60 -20.88
N LEU A 118 -2.38 10.39 -20.46
CA LEU A 118 -2.06 9.13 -21.13
C LEU A 118 -2.89 8.92 -22.40
N GLY A 119 -4.10 9.50 -22.48
CA GLY A 119 -5.04 9.25 -23.57
C GLY A 119 -5.51 7.78 -23.63
N CYS A 120 -5.44 7.06 -22.52
CA CYS A 120 -5.77 5.64 -22.46
C CYS A 120 -7.27 5.40 -22.23
N ASP A 121 -7.77 4.25 -22.69
CA ASP A 121 -9.19 3.87 -22.52
C ASP A 121 -9.50 3.29 -21.15
N VAL A 122 -8.48 2.88 -20.41
CA VAL A 122 -8.64 2.21 -19.11
C VAL A 122 -7.49 2.59 -18.20
N LEU A 123 -7.81 2.96 -16.96
CA LEU A 123 -6.86 3.00 -15.86
C LEU A 123 -7.03 1.78 -14.97
N THR A 124 -5.92 1.22 -14.52
CA THR A 124 -5.91 0.16 -13.50
C THR A 124 -5.20 0.69 -12.26
N LEU A 125 -5.95 0.84 -11.17
CA LEU A 125 -5.46 1.36 -9.89
C LEU A 125 -5.36 0.24 -8.86
N PRO A 126 -4.15 -0.17 -8.44
CA PRO A 126 -3.98 -1.05 -7.31
C PRO A 126 -4.16 -0.28 -5.99
N CYS A 127 -4.75 -0.93 -5.01
CA CYS A 127 -4.86 -0.45 -3.64
C CYS A 127 -4.47 -1.56 -2.69
N ALA A 128 -3.74 -1.22 -1.63
CA ALA A 128 -3.53 -2.13 -0.53
C ALA A 128 -4.89 -2.56 0.05
N GLY A 129 -5.09 -3.86 0.28
CA GLY A 129 -6.37 -4.39 0.76
C GLY A 129 -6.79 -3.92 2.15
N TRP A 130 -5.92 -3.21 2.84
CA TRP A 130 -6.13 -2.60 4.14
C TRP A 130 -6.39 -1.09 4.08
N ASP A 131 -6.11 -0.41 2.95
CA ASP A 131 -6.29 1.02 2.77
C ASP A 131 -7.77 1.34 2.50
N THR A 132 -8.54 1.28 3.57
CA THR A 132 -9.99 1.49 3.53
C THR A 132 -10.34 2.92 3.14
N ALA A 133 -9.50 3.90 3.45
CA ALA A 133 -9.73 5.30 3.08
C ALA A 133 -9.67 5.46 1.55
N ARG A 134 -8.61 4.97 0.91
CA ARG A 134 -8.51 4.97 -0.56
C ARG A 134 -9.60 4.13 -1.22
N MET A 135 -9.95 2.98 -0.65
CA MET A 135 -11.04 2.15 -1.14
C MET A 135 -12.40 2.87 -1.11
N GLN A 136 -12.64 3.70 -0.10
CA GLN A 136 -13.85 4.52 -0.02
C GLN A 136 -13.89 5.59 -1.11
N GLU A 137 -12.77 6.28 -1.36
CA GLU A 137 -12.68 7.30 -2.41
C GLU A 137 -12.81 6.71 -3.82
N VAL A 138 -12.23 5.53 -4.08
CA VAL A 138 -12.32 4.87 -5.38
C VAL A 138 -13.66 4.13 -5.60
N GLY A 139 -14.36 3.79 -4.51
CA GLY A 139 -15.61 3.01 -4.56
C GLY A 139 -16.66 3.50 -5.55
N PRO A 140 -16.95 4.81 -5.66
CA PRO A 140 -17.89 5.30 -6.66
C PRO A 140 -17.32 5.41 -8.10
N LEU A 141 -15.99 5.23 -8.29
CA LEU A 141 -15.30 5.58 -9.54
C LEU A 141 -14.99 4.38 -10.44
N TYR A 142 -15.08 3.15 -9.94
CA TYR A 142 -14.64 1.98 -10.70
C TYR A 142 -15.78 1.34 -11.51
N ASP A 143 -15.40 0.71 -12.63
CA ASP A 143 -16.26 -0.12 -13.46
C ASP A 143 -16.16 -1.61 -13.07
N ARG A 144 -14.97 -2.01 -12.64
CA ARG A 144 -14.66 -3.39 -12.26
C ARG A 144 -13.71 -3.40 -11.06
N PHE A 145 -13.93 -4.38 -10.20
CA PHE A 145 -13.13 -4.66 -9.01
C PHE A 145 -12.67 -6.11 -8.98
N ALA A 146 -11.42 -6.33 -8.59
CA ALA A 146 -10.88 -7.66 -8.35
C ALA A 146 -9.97 -7.67 -7.12
N LEU A 147 -9.94 -8.80 -6.40
CA LEU A 147 -9.03 -9.04 -5.29
C LEU A 147 -7.98 -10.07 -5.70
N PHE A 148 -6.74 -9.79 -5.39
CA PHE A 148 -5.61 -10.68 -5.65
C PHE A 148 -4.81 -10.88 -4.36
N ALA A 149 -4.18 -12.06 -4.20
CA ALA A 149 -2.98 -12.13 -3.38
C ALA A 149 -1.97 -11.14 -4.00
N ASP A 150 -1.38 -10.26 -3.18
CA ASP A 150 -0.59 -9.17 -3.72
C ASP A 150 0.60 -9.68 -4.53
N ASP A 151 1.51 -10.44 -3.86
CA ASP A 151 2.70 -10.98 -4.51
C ASP A 151 3.28 -12.15 -3.69
N LYS A 152 4.48 -12.59 -4.06
CA LYS A 152 5.24 -13.58 -3.29
C LYS A 152 6.30 -12.88 -2.48
N TYR A 153 6.22 -13.06 -1.16
CA TYR A 153 7.15 -12.46 -0.20
C TYR A 153 7.95 -13.54 0.54
N GLN A 154 9.15 -13.16 0.96
CA GLN A 154 9.93 -13.89 1.94
C GLN A 154 10.23 -12.95 3.11
N VAL A 155 9.80 -13.34 4.30
CA VAL A 155 10.06 -12.59 5.54
C VAL A 155 11.30 -13.17 6.22
N PHE A 156 12.32 -12.34 6.42
CA PHE A 156 13.57 -12.73 7.09
C PHE A 156 13.55 -12.41 8.59
N ASP A 157 12.79 -11.41 9.00
CA ASP A 157 12.65 -10.97 10.40
C ASP A 157 11.16 -10.87 10.75
N TYR A 158 10.57 -11.98 11.18
CA TYR A 158 9.16 -12.03 11.55
C TYR A 158 8.79 -11.07 12.68
N PRO A 159 9.57 -10.98 13.79
CA PRO A 159 9.28 -10.02 14.84
C PRO A 159 9.18 -8.59 14.35
N ALA A 160 10.21 -8.10 13.65
CA ALA A 160 10.25 -6.72 13.16
C ALA A 160 9.14 -6.43 12.15
N VAL A 161 8.94 -7.32 11.17
CA VAL A 161 7.92 -7.13 10.13
C VAL A 161 6.51 -7.19 10.72
N ALA A 162 6.23 -8.13 11.64
CA ALA A 162 4.92 -8.24 12.27
C ALA A 162 4.61 -7.00 13.15
N ALA A 163 5.57 -6.53 13.94
CA ALA A 163 5.40 -5.32 14.76
C ALA A 163 5.18 -4.08 13.89
N PHE A 164 5.95 -3.93 12.81
CA PHE A 164 5.81 -2.80 11.87
C PHE A 164 4.39 -2.75 11.27
N PHE A 165 3.90 -3.84 10.72
CA PHE A 165 2.57 -3.85 10.09
C PHE A 165 1.43 -3.82 11.10
N LEU A 166 1.61 -4.35 12.31
CA LEU A 166 0.63 -4.16 13.38
C LEU A 166 0.54 -2.69 13.80
N GLN A 167 1.69 -2.00 13.91
CA GLN A 167 1.75 -0.57 14.18
C GLN A 167 1.07 0.25 13.07
N ALA A 168 1.36 -0.06 11.81
CA ALA A 168 0.74 0.61 10.67
C ALA A 168 -0.79 0.45 10.69
N LYS A 169 -1.27 -0.75 11.04
CA LYS A 169 -2.70 -1.03 11.16
C LYS A 169 -3.35 -0.29 12.33
N ALA A 170 -2.67 -0.26 13.49
CA ALA A 170 -3.15 0.45 14.68
C ALA A 170 -3.22 1.97 14.47
N ALA A 171 -2.35 2.53 13.62
CA ALA A 171 -2.38 3.94 13.25
C ALA A 171 -3.62 4.33 12.41
N GLN A 172 -4.21 3.37 11.70
CA GLN A 172 -5.36 3.62 10.83
C GLN A 172 -6.72 3.40 11.51
N ARG A 173 -6.75 2.51 12.50
CA ARG A 173 -7.98 2.18 13.24
C ARG A 173 -7.67 1.71 14.65
N PRO A 174 -8.54 1.99 15.63
CA PRO A 174 -8.41 1.44 16.96
C PRO A 174 -8.39 -0.10 16.94
N LEU A 175 -7.37 -0.68 17.56
CA LEU A 175 -7.25 -2.11 17.77
C LEU A 175 -7.21 -2.39 19.30
N PRO A 176 -7.73 -3.53 19.78
CA PRO A 176 -7.64 -3.88 21.18
C PRO A 176 -6.19 -4.16 21.59
N ASP A 177 -5.84 -3.77 22.80
CA ASP A 177 -4.60 -4.19 23.44
C ASP A 177 -4.57 -5.72 23.56
N GLY A 178 -3.38 -6.30 23.47
CA GLY A 178 -3.25 -7.75 23.54
C GLY A 178 -1.84 -8.26 23.33
N ARG A 179 -1.74 -9.59 23.24
CA ARG A 179 -0.49 -10.31 23.03
C ARG A 179 -0.75 -11.57 22.22
N LEU A 180 0.16 -11.88 21.31
CA LEU A 180 0.18 -13.10 20.50
C LEU A 180 1.62 -13.64 20.52
N THR A 181 1.81 -14.89 20.90
CA THR A 181 3.15 -15.51 20.97
C THR A 181 3.30 -16.56 19.89
N LEU A 182 4.36 -16.43 19.10
CA LEU A 182 4.62 -17.23 17.91
C LEU A 182 6.04 -17.79 17.91
N SER A 183 6.20 -19.01 17.40
CA SER A 183 7.46 -19.57 16.95
C SER A 183 7.32 -19.93 15.46
N VAL A 184 8.27 -19.50 14.65
CA VAL A 184 8.33 -19.85 13.22
C VAL A 184 9.60 -20.63 12.97
N ASP A 185 9.60 -21.55 12.04
CA ASP A 185 10.76 -22.39 11.71
C ASP A 185 12.08 -21.61 11.70
N GLY A 186 13.04 -22.02 12.55
CA GLY A 186 14.35 -21.40 12.65
C GLY A 186 14.40 -20.02 13.31
N VAL A 187 13.25 -19.47 13.76
CA VAL A 187 13.16 -18.18 14.46
C VAL A 187 12.93 -18.42 15.95
N GLN A 188 13.66 -17.67 16.79
CA GLN A 188 13.41 -17.69 18.24
C GLN A 188 11.95 -17.28 18.52
N PRO A 189 11.27 -17.95 19.48
CA PRO A 189 9.92 -17.56 19.86
C PRO A 189 9.83 -16.09 20.25
N PHE A 190 8.78 -15.42 19.82
CA PHE A 190 8.58 -14.00 20.09
C PHE A 190 7.12 -13.70 20.47
N ALA A 191 6.95 -12.64 21.24
CA ALA A 191 5.66 -12.07 21.60
C ALA A 191 5.43 -10.80 20.78
N LEU A 192 4.39 -10.81 19.97
CA LEU A 192 3.85 -9.63 19.33
C LEU A 192 2.83 -8.99 20.30
N THR A 193 3.01 -7.73 20.64
CA THR A 193 2.15 -7.00 21.58
C THR A 193 1.63 -5.72 20.97
N LEU A 194 0.43 -5.33 21.36
CA LEU A 194 -0.10 -3.99 21.16
C LEU A 194 -0.57 -3.46 22.50
N GLN A 195 -0.08 -2.31 22.90
CA GLN A 195 -0.46 -1.66 24.14
C GLN A 195 -0.62 -0.15 23.94
N ASN A 196 -1.79 0.38 24.24
CA ASN A 196 -2.10 1.81 24.03
C ASN A 196 -1.79 2.31 22.61
N GLY A 197 -2.08 1.47 21.60
CA GLY A 197 -1.83 1.78 20.18
C GLY A 197 -0.37 1.67 19.75
N ARG A 198 0.53 1.17 20.61
CA ARG A 198 1.93 0.93 20.28
C ARG A 198 2.19 -0.56 20.12
N ALA A 199 2.64 -0.95 18.93
CA ALA A 199 3.04 -2.32 18.64
C ALA A 199 4.53 -2.54 18.96
N ASP A 200 4.84 -3.73 19.46
CA ASP A 200 6.21 -4.18 19.72
C ASP A 200 6.31 -5.69 19.53
N ALA A 201 7.53 -6.19 19.28
CA ALA A 201 7.82 -7.61 19.25
C ALA A 201 9.11 -7.89 20.01
N ALA A 202 9.04 -8.80 20.99
CA ALA A 202 10.18 -9.16 21.82
C ALA A 202 10.34 -10.68 21.92
N PRO A 203 11.57 -11.19 22.08
CA PRO A 203 11.80 -12.60 22.36
C PRO A 203 11.03 -13.06 23.59
N CYS A 204 10.57 -14.32 23.57
CA CYS A 204 9.96 -14.98 24.71
C CYS A 204 10.42 -16.43 24.81
N ASP A 205 10.20 -17.07 25.97
CA ASP A 205 10.68 -18.43 26.22
C ASP A 205 9.80 -19.49 25.57
N THR A 206 8.49 -19.19 25.43
CA THR A 206 7.50 -20.14 24.91
C THR A 206 6.56 -19.43 23.95
N ALA A 207 6.08 -20.19 22.95
CA ALA A 207 5.06 -19.74 22.02
C ALA A 207 3.78 -20.56 22.19
N ASP A 208 2.63 -19.89 22.10
CA ASP A 208 1.32 -20.57 22.06
C ASP A 208 1.12 -21.29 20.73
N TYR A 209 1.77 -20.80 19.66
CA TYR A 209 1.65 -21.34 18.31
C TYR A 209 3.03 -21.57 17.69
N ASN A 210 3.26 -22.82 17.24
CA ASN A 210 4.44 -23.19 16.48
C ASN A 210 4.03 -23.37 15.02
N LEU A 211 4.61 -22.57 14.14
CA LEU A 211 4.25 -22.45 12.73
C LEU A 211 5.44 -22.75 11.84
N THR A 212 5.20 -23.40 10.73
CA THR A 212 6.12 -23.40 9.60
C THR A 212 6.16 -22.02 8.97
N HIS A 213 7.17 -21.74 8.13
CA HIS A 213 7.23 -20.48 7.37
C HIS A 213 5.96 -20.23 6.57
N ALA A 214 5.46 -21.21 5.82
CA ALA A 214 4.26 -21.09 5.01
C ALA A 214 3.01 -20.81 5.86
N GLU A 215 2.88 -21.47 7.02
CA GLU A 215 1.77 -21.23 7.93
C GLU A 215 1.83 -19.82 8.56
N ALA A 216 3.02 -19.35 8.91
CA ALA A 216 3.22 -18.01 9.43
C ALA A 216 2.88 -16.94 8.37
N MET A 217 3.30 -17.11 7.12
CA MET A 217 2.95 -16.21 6.02
C MET A 217 1.44 -16.18 5.78
N ALA A 218 0.79 -17.35 5.73
CA ALA A 218 -0.66 -17.46 5.56
C ALA A 218 -1.42 -16.83 6.71
N LEU A 219 -1.00 -17.07 7.97
CA LEU A 219 -1.65 -16.55 9.16
C LEU A 219 -1.52 -15.03 9.28
N LEU A 220 -0.28 -14.55 9.18
CA LEU A 220 0.04 -13.15 9.49
C LEU A 220 -0.33 -12.20 8.37
N PHE A 221 -0.15 -12.60 7.10
CA PHE A 221 -0.13 -11.67 5.98
C PHE A 221 -1.11 -12.02 4.85
N SER A 222 -1.86 -13.12 4.96
CA SER A 222 -2.82 -13.53 3.94
C SER A 222 -4.26 -13.46 4.45
N PRO A 223 -5.25 -13.19 3.58
CA PRO A 223 -6.67 -13.30 3.92
C PRO A 223 -7.07 -14.69 4.43
N GLU A 224 -6.33 -15.73 4.06
CA GLU A 224 -6.55 -17.09 4.57
C GLU A 224 -6.40 -17.19 6.10
N GLY A 225 -5.61 -16.32 6.71
CA GLY A 225 -5.50 -16.20 8.16
C GLY A 225 -6.83 -15.90 8.86
N LEU A 226 -7.78 -15.26 8.15
CA LEU A 226 -9.13 -14.98 8.67
C LEU A 226 -9.99 -16.25 8.86
N ILE A 227 -9.72 -17.29 8.08
CA ILE A 227 -10.50 -18.55 8.08
C ILE A 227 -9.82 -19.68 8.85
N ARG A 228 -8.64 -19.44 9.41
CA ARG A 228 -7.96 -20.42 10.28
C ARG A 228 -8.34 -20.18 11.73
N PRO A 229 -9.31 -20.92 12.30
CA PRO A 229 -9.80 -20.69 13.69
C PRO A 229 -8.79 -21.14 14.77
N GLN A 230 -7.60 -21.60 14.38
CA GLN A 230 -6.63 -22.22 15.27
C GLN A 230 -5.77 -21.25 16.06
N VAL A 231 -5.82 -19.96 15.73
CA VAL A 231 -5.03 -18.93 16.42
C VAL A 231 -5.93 -17.91 17.08
N ALA A 232 -5.90 -17.82 18.39
CA ALA A 232 -6.62 -16.83 19.17
C ALA A 232 -5.87 -15.48 19.18
N ALA A 233 -5.75 -14.85 18.03
CA ALA A 233 -5.24 -13.49 17.95
C ALA A 233 -6.29 -12.48 18.42
N PRO A 234 -5.89 -11.35 19.04
CA PRO A 234 -6.84 -10.28 19.37
C PRO A 234 -7.63 -9.83 18.14
N VAL A 235 -8.91 -9.52 18.35
CA VAL A 235 -9.86 -9.22 17.28
C VAL A 235 -9.34 -8.08 16.39
N GLY A 236 -9.32 -8.33 15.08
CA GLY A 236 -8.93 -7.33 14.09
C GLY A 236 -7.42 -7.16 13.89
N TRP A 237 -6.57 -7.87 14.62
CA TRP A 237 -5.12 -7.81 14.38
C TRP A 237 -4.75 -8.40 13.03
N LEU A 238 -5.24 -9.61 12.73
CA LEU A 238 -4.90 -10.33 11.51
C LEU A 238 -5.95 -10.12 10.40
N PRO A 239 -5.54 -10.25 9.14
CA PRO A 239 -4.16 -10.27 8.66
C PRO A 239 -3.48 -8.91 8.84
N LEU A 240 -2.16 -8.93 8.97
CA LEU A 240 -1.33 -7.71 8.96
C LEU A 240 -1.28 -7.13 7.55
N PRO A 241 -1.22 -5.81 7.39
CA PRO A 241 -1.36 -5.16 6.08
C PRO A 241 -0.05 -5.18 5.27
N LEU A 242 0.49 -6.36 5.00
CA LEU A 242 1.66 -6.49 4.13
C LEU A 242 1.29 -6.06 2.71
N TYR A 243 1.90 -5.00 2.26
CA TYR A 243 1.79 -4.48 0.91
C TYR A 243 3.01 -3.62 0.62
N VAL A 244 3.57 -3.77 -0.57
CA VAL A 244 4.68 -2.95 -1.08
C VAL A 244 4.24 -2.42 -2.44
N ASP A 245 4.38 -1.12 -2.65
CA ASP A 245 4.05 -0.50 -3.93
C ASP A 245 4.88 -1.11 -5.08
N SER A 246 4.31 -1.16 -6.27
CA SER A 246 4.90 -1.85 -7.41
C SER A 246 6.34 -1.41 -7.73
N PRO A 247 6.69 -0.11 -7.65
CA PRO A 247 8.06 0.35 -7.89
C PRO A 247 9.09 -0.16 -6.88
N ASP A 248 8.66 -0.52 -5.67
CA ASP A 248 9.53 -1.00 -4.59
C ASP A 248 9.74 -2.52 -4.61
N LYS A 249 9.09 -3.22 -5.53
CA LYS A 249 9.21 -4.68 -5.68
C LYS A 249 10.43 -5.02 -6.51
N CYS A 250 11.33 -5.81 -5.94
CA CYS A 250 12.54 -6.31 -6.57
C CYS A 250 12.28 -7.57 -7.40
#